data_43b7a28ed175d71ec2e35c53041d7831
#
_entry.id   43b7a28ed175d71ec2e35c53041d7831
#
_cell.length_a   1.000
_cell.length_b   1.000
_cell.length_c   1.000
_cell.angle_alpha   90.00
_cell.angle_beta   90.00
_cell.angle_gamma   90.00
#
_symmetry.space_group_name_H-M   'P 1'
#
loop_
_entity.id
_entity.type
_entity.pdbx_description
1 polymer ?
#
loop_
_entity_poly.entity_id
_entity_poly.type
_entity_poly.pdbx_seq_one_letter_code
_entity_poly.pdbx_strand_id
1 'polypeptide(L)'
;MGDAVLATPMLNALRKAYPAATIDFVLNGRIAPLFEGHPSIDRIITFTDEERHHTWTYIRKVWRIVHTTHYDVIIDMRSTVNTMLFALFSPSVPYRIGIRKPYTWLAFNHRFESCRDDESMTDHNLMLLSPLGICSNERAITLNTTEQEKADFHSYMKEKGIDFTRPVMLAGVTAKLASKTWAEERMTEVLRRFITAYPQVQIIFNFAPGQEAVNARCIYELLGQHRNIFINIEAKSMRQLAAMAANCTFYFGNEGGGRHIVQAMGRPSLVVCSPMASKKTWLPENDEVLTRGIAATDIDPHANTLTYEEQYGLITTDCVWQALQDFYSQIERNV
;
A
#
# COMPACT_ATOMS: atom_id res chain seq x y z
N MET A 1 -2.20 -2.02 6.25
CA MET A 1 -2.89 -1.39 5.11
C MET A 1 -2.30 -1.91 3.80
N GLY A 2 -1.01 -1.80 3.56
CA GLY A 2 -0.38 -2.33 2.34
C GLY A 2 -0.78 -3.77 2.04
N ASP A 3 -0.68 -4.67 3.01
CA ASP A 3 -1.08 -6.09 2.86
C ASP A 3 -2.52 -6.24 2.33
N ALA A 4 -3.45 -5.41 2.82
CA ALA A 4 -4.85 -5.50 2.40
C ALA A 4 -5.05 -4.98 0.96
N VAL A 5 -4.31 -3.95 0.55
CA VAL A 5 -4.34 -3.45 -0.82
C VAL A 5 -3.71 -4.46 -1.78
N LEU A 6 -2.57 -5.07 -1.40
CA LEU A 6 -1.92 -6.13 -2.17
C LEU A 6 -2.71 -7.47 -2.20
N ALA A 7 -3.79 -7.58 -1.44
CA ALA A 7 -4.70 -8.71 -1.50
C ALA A 7 -5.80 -8.57 -2.58
N THR A 8 -5.99 -7.37 -3.15
CA THR A 8 -7.07 -7.15 -4.12
C THR A 8 -6.95 -7.99 -5.39
N PRO A 9 -5.76 -8.27 -5.96
CA PRO A 9 -5.63 -9.21 -7.07
C PRO A 9 -6.18 -10.61 -6.75
N MET A 10 -5.97 -11.10 -5.52
CA MET A 10 -6.53 -12.37 -5.07
C MET A 10 -8.07 -12.33 -4.99
N LEU A 11 -8.65 -11.23 -4.50
CA LEU A 11 -10.11 -11.03 -4.46
C LEU A 11 -10.68 -10.97 -5.88
N ASN A 12 -10.01 -10.29 -6.81
CA ASN A 12 -10.40 -10.23 -8.21
C ASN A 12 -10.37 -11.61 -8.87
N ALA A 13 -9.31 -12.38 -8.62
CA ALA A 13 -9.17 -13.74 -9.12
C ALA A 13 -10.28 -14.68 -8.57
N LEU A 14 -10.62 -14.55 -7.28
CA LEU A 14 -11.74 -15.28 -6.67
C LEU A 14 -13.07 -14.91 -7.32
N ARG A 15 -13.36 -13.62 -7.47
CA ARG A 15 -14.62 -13.15 -8.10
C ARG A 15 -14.73 -13.62 -9.54
N LYS A 16 -13.61 -13.60 -10.29
CA LYS A 16 -13.57 -14.09 -11.67
C LYS A 16 -13.83 -15.59 -11.76
N ALA A 17 -13.27 -16.38 -10.86
CA ALA A 17 -13.45 -17.83 -10.82
C ALA A 17 -14.83 -18.24 -10.30
N TYR A 18 -15.35 -17.50 -9.34
CA TYR A 18 -16.65 -17.76 -8.69
C TYR A 18 -17.53 -16.51 -8.70
N PRO A 19 -18.15 -16.16 -9.85
CA PRO A 19 -18.93 -14.92 -9.99
C PRO A 19 -20.11 -14.79 -9.02
N ALA A 20 -20.71 -15.92 -8.62
CA ALA A 20 -21.86 -15.96 -7.70
C ALA A 20 -21.47 -16.17 -6.22
N ALA A 21 -20.19 -16.30 -5.90
CA ALA A 21 -19.76 -16.49 -4.51
C ALA A 21 -19.99 -15.23 -3.66
N THR A 22 -20.35 -15.41 -2.41
CA THR A 22 -20.31 -14.33 -1.41
C THR A 22 -18.89 -14.24 -0.85
N ILE A 23 -18.22 -13.12 -1.05
CA ILE A 23 -16.86 -12.87 -0.58
C ILE A 23 -16.88 -11.87 0.58
N ASP A 24 -16.55 -12.38 1.76
CA ASP A 24 -16.40 -11.59 2.97
C ASP A 24 -14.93 -11.22 3.17
N PHE A 25 -14.64 -9.94 3.38
CA PHE A 25 -13.29 -9.47 3.65
C PHE A 25 -13.17 -8.95 5.08
N VAL A 26 -12.31 -9.59 5.88
CA VAL A 26 -12.10 -9.22 7.28
C VAL A 26 -10.99 -8.18 7.39
N LEU A 27 -11.32 -7.00 7.91
CA LEU A 27 -10.43 -5.86 7.97
C LEU A 27 -10.43 -5.18 9.34
N ASN A 28 -9.38 -4.41 9.61
CA ASN A 28 -9.39 -3.41 10.68
C ASN A 28 -10.35 -2.28 10.31
N GLY A 29 -11.16 -1.82 11.27
CA GLY A 29 -12.14 -0.76 11.06
C GLY A 29 -11.55 0.56 10.50
N ARG A 30 -10.28 0.86 10.79
CA ARG A 30 -9.61 2.07 10.26
C ARG A 30 -9.34 2.03 8.75
N ILE A 31 -9.16 0.83 8.18
CA ILE A 31 -8.85 0.67 6.75
C ILE A 31 -10.05 0.19 5.95
N ALA A 32 -11.09 -0.30 6.59
CA ALA A 32 -12.30 -0.82 5.96
C ALA A 32 -12.94 0.17 4.97
N PRO A 33 -13.07 1.48 5.28
CA PRO A 33 -13.67 2.44 4.35
C PRO A 33 -12.97 2.51 2.98
N LEU A 34 -11.67 2.17 2.91
CA LEU A 34 -10.91 2.14 1.67
C LEU A 34 -11.45 1.10 0.66
N PHE A 35 -12.08 0.03 1.17
CA PHE A 35 -12.58 -1.09 0.38
C PHE A 35 -14.10 -1.06 0.14
N GLU A 36 -14.81 -0.03 0.64
CA GLU A 36 -16.23 0.12 0.43
C GLU A 36 -16.58 0.19 -1.06
N GLY A 37 -17.58 -0.59 -1.46
CA GLY A 37 -18.03 -0.68 -2.85
C GLY A 37 -17.05 -1.40 -3.79
N HIS A 38 -16.02 -2.09 -3.30
CA HIS A 38 -15.12 -2.85 -4.14
C HIS A 38 -15.88 -4.01 -4.84
N PRO A 39 -15.77 -4.16 -6.19
CA PRO A 39 -16.63 -5.07 -6.96
C PRO A 39 -16.44 -6.56 -6.60
N SER A 40 -15.29 -6.90 -6.04
CA SER A 40 -14.98 -8.28 -5.63
C SER A 40 -15.30 -8.57 -4.16
N ILE A 41 -15.89 -7.63 -3.41
CA ILE A 41 -16.20 -7.79 -1.99
C ILE A 41 -17.70 -7.58 -1.79
N ASP A 42 -18.39 -8.55 -1.20
CA ASP A 42 -19.82 -8.44 -0.89
C ASP A 42 -20.03 -7.85 0.52
N ARG A 43 -19.21 -8.26 1.48
CA ARG A 43 -19.29 -7.76 2.86
C ARG A 43 -17.91 -7.49 3.44
N ILE A 44 -17.80 -6.37 4.15
CA ILE A 44 -16.61 -6.05 4.93
C ILE A 44 -16.91 -6.33 6.40
N ILE A 45 -16.16 -7.24 7.00
CA ILE A 45 -16.25 -7.58 8.41
C ILE A 45 -15.16 -6.82 9.15
N THR A 46 -15.55 -5.92 10.04
CA THR A 46 -14.61 -5.05 10.76
C THR A 46 -14.44 -5.45 12.21
N PHE A 47 -13.26 -5.21 12.74
CA PHE A 47 -12.96 -5.27 14.16
C PHE A 47 -12.46 -3.90 14.62
N THR A 48 -13.09 -3.34 15.65
CA THR A 48 -12.61 -2.11 16.29
C THR A 48 -11.32 -2.37 17.07
N ASP A 49 -10.59 -1.32 17.40
CA ASP A 49 -9.40 -1.47 18.23
C ASP A 49 -9.76 -2.05 19.61
N GLU A 50 -10.88 -1.64 20.20
CA GLU A 50 -11.36 -2.16 21.47
C GLU A 50 -11.65 -3.67 21.37
N GLU A 51 -12.39 -4.13 20.35
CA GLU A 51 -12.68 -5.55 20.13
C GLU A 51 -11.40 -6.37 19.94
N ARG A 52 -10.35 -5.79 19.35
CA ARG A 52 -9.08 -6.46 19.13
C ARG A 52 -8.21 -6.56 20.39
N HIS A 53 -8.34 -5.61 21.31
CA HIS A 53 -7.60 -5.61 22.58
C HIS A 53 -8.27 -6.49 23.65
N HIS A 54 -9.59 -6.70 23.56
CA HIS A 54 -10.32 -7.56 24.48
C HIS A 54 -10.48 -8.98 23.92
N THR A 55 -9.61 -9.90 24.36
CA THR A 55 -9.54 -11.27 23.86
C THR A 55 -10.89 -11.98 23.83
N TRP A 56 -11.67 -11.91 24.89
CA TRP A 56 -12.98 -12.59 24.97
C TRP A 56 -14.02 -11.98 24.01
N THR A 57 -14.02 -10.67 23.84
CA THR A 57 -14.88 -9.98 22.87
C THR A 57 -14.52 -10.39 21.44
N TYR A 58 -13.22 -10.47 21.15
CA TYR A 58 -12.73 -10.93 19.85
C TYR A 58 -13.15 -12.36 19.56
N ILE A 59 -12.86 -13.30 20.47
CA ILE A 59 -13.21 -14.72 20.36
C ILE A 59 -14.72 -14.89 20.15
N ARG A 60 -15.56 -14.24 20.97
CA ARG A 60 -17.01 -14.32 20.85
C ARG A 60 -17.53 -13.78 19.53
N LYS A 61 -16.92 -12.71 19.02
CA LYS A 61 -17.28 -12.14 17.71
C LYS A 61 -16.92 -13.09 16.57
N VAL A 62 -15.70 -13.63 16.56
CA VAL A 62 -15.29 -14.63 15.57
C VAL A 62 -16.20 -15.85 15.60
N TRP A 63 -16.45 -16.40 16.80
CA TRP A 63 -17.36 -17.53 16.99
C TRP A 63 -18.73 -17.26 16.37
N ARG A 64 -19.32 -16.09 16.69
CA ARG A 64 -20.63 -15.72 16.12
C ARG A 64 -20.59 -15.65 14.60
N ILE A 65 -19.57 -15.00 14.02
CA ILE A 65 -19.45 -14.84 12.56
C ILE A 65 -19.42 -16.19 11.87
N VAL A 66 -18.56 -17.11 12.30
CA VAL A 66 -18.39 -18.40 11.62
C VAL A 66 -19.55 -19.38 11.84
N HIS A 67 -20.34 -19.19 12.90
CA HIS A 67 -21.52 -20.04 13.17
C HIS A 67 -22.83 -19.47 12.60
N THR A 68 -22.86 -18.18 12.27
CA THR A 68 -24.01 -17.56 11.58
C THR A 68 -23.85 -17.56 10.06
N THR A 69 -22.59 -17.64 9.57
CA THR A 69 -22.31 -17.72 8.14
C THR A 69 -21.60 -19.04 7.86
N HIS A 70 -22.22 -19.88 7.01
CA HIS A 70 -21.60 -21.13 6.58
C HIS A 70 -20.62 -20.83 5.45
N TYR A 71 -19.32 -20.88 5.74
CA TYR A 71 -18.26 -20.70 4.77
C TYR A 71 -17.86 -22.03 4.12
N ASP A 72 -17.63 -22.03 2.83
CA ASP A 72 -17.03 -23.15 2.10
C ASP A 72 -15.50 -23.05 2.08
N VAL A 73 -14.98 -21.80 2.16
CA VAL A 73 -13.56 -21.49 2.09
C VAL A 73 -13.21 -20.43 3.13
N ILE A 74 -12.13 -20.64 3.84
CA ILE A 74 -11.49 -19.64 4.71
C ILE A 74 -10.04 -19.50 4.27
N ILE A 75 -9.62 -18.27 3.91
CA ILE A 75 -8.25 -17.95 3.54
C ILE A 75 -7.69 -16.95 4.52
N ASP A 76 -6.63 -17.33 5.23
CA ASP A 76 -5.95 -16.46 6.19
C ASP A 76 -4.53 -16.13 5.70
N MET A 77 -4.39 -14.99 5.04
CA MET A 77 -3.13 -14.49 4.50
C MET A 77 -2.11 -14.10 5.58
N ARG A 78 -2.51 -13.89 6.82
CA ARG A 78 -1.64 -13.46 7.91
C ARG A 78 -1.31 -14.58 8.89
N SER A 79 -2.24 -15.47 9.10
CA SER A 79 -2.15 -16.64 10.00
C SER A 79 -1.55 -16.28 11.37
N THR A 80 -2.06 -15.19 11.96
CA THR A 80 -1.75 -14.79 13.34
C THR A 80 -2.63 -15.59 14.30
N VAL A 81 -2.28 -15.58 15.60
CA VAL A 81 -3.08 -16.25 16.64
C VAL A 81 -4.55 -15.81 16.61
N ASN A 82 -4.79 -14.51 16.36
CA ASN A 82 -6.16 -13.99 16.29
C ASN A 82 -6.87 -14.38 14.99
N THR A 83 -6.19 -14.26 13.84
CA THR A 83 -6.86 -14.51 12.54
C THR A 83 -7.11 -15.98 12.30
N MET A 84 -6.27 -16.89 12.78
CA MET A 84 -6.48 -18.33 12.64
C MET A 84 -7.73 -18.84 13.37
N LEU A 85 -8.30 -18.08 14.33
CA LEU A 85 -9.51 -18.48 15.05
C LEU A 85 -10.71 -18.67 14.13
N PHE A 86 -10.79 -17.96 13.00
CA PHE A 86 -11.82 -18.19 11.99
C PHE A 86 -11.79 -19.62 11.48
N ALA A 87 -10.62 -20.13 11.11
CA ALA A 87 -10.45 -21.51 10.65
C ALA A 87 -10.55 -22.52 11.79
N LEU A 88 -10.03 -22.21 12.97
CA LEU A 88 -10.04 -23.08 14.14
C LEU A 88 -11.47 -23.38 14.62
N PHE A 89 -12.36 -22.37 14.58
CA PHE A 89 -13.76 -22.52 14.96
C PHE A 89 -14.66 -23.06 13.84
N SER A 90 -14.08 -23.39 12.71
CA SER A 90 -14.79 -23.88 11.53
C SER A 90 -14.20 -25.20 11.00
N PRO A 91 -14.08 -26.26 11.83
CA PRO A 91 -13.40 -27.50 11.45
C PRO A 91 -14.11 -28.24 10.29
N SER A 92 -15.40 -27.99 10.08
CA SER A 92 -16.20 -28.56 9.00
C SER A 92 -15.98 -27.88 7.64
N VAL A 93 -15.35 -26.71 7.61
CA VAL A 93 -15.05 -26.01 6.34
C VAL A 93 -14.01 -26.80 5.56
N PRO A 94 -14.30 -27.20 4.31
CA PRO A 94 -13.43 -28.09 3.53
C PRO A 94 -12.10 -27.44 3.13
N TYR A 95 -12.10 -26.13 2.88
CA TYR A 95 -10.89 -25.38 2.50
C TYR A 95 -10.53 -24.36 3.56
N ARG A 96 -9.61 -24.72 4.44
CA ARG A 96 -9.02 -23.80 5.43
C ARG A 96 -7.56 -23.58 5.06
N ILE A 97 -7.31 -22.46 4.40
CA ILE A 97 -6.06 -22.13 3.74
C ILE A 97 -5.31 -21.07 4.57
N GLY A 98 -4.04 -21.27 4.82
CA GLY A 98 -3.24 -20.30 5.58
C GLY A 98 -1.75 -20.57 5.52
N ILE A 99 -0.99 -19.71 6.23
CA ILE A 99 0.46 -19.76 6.27
C ILE A 99 0.92 -20.76 7.31
N ARG A 100 1.93 -21.56 6.96
CA ARG A 100 2.57 -22.54 7.84
C ARG A 100 3.35 -21.82 8.94
N LYS A 101 2.94 -22.05 10.18
CA LYS A 101 3.63 -21.62 11.40
C LYS A 101 3.53 -22.77 12.42
N PRO A 102 4.39 -22.82 13.44
CA PRO A 102 4.38 -23.90 14.42
C PRO A 102 3.02 -24.18 15.06
N TYR A 103 2.18 -23.15 15.21
CA TYR A 103 0.88 -23.21 15.90
C TYR A 103 -0.33 -23.31 14.95
N THR A 104 -0.15 -23.27 13.62
CA THR A 104 -1.29 -23.23 12.67
C THR A 104 -1.73 -24.59 12.14
N TRP A 105 -1.13 -25.67 12.60
CA TRP A 105 -1.37 -27.02 12.09
C TRP A 105 -2.78 -27.57 12.36
N LEU A 106 -3.43 -27.13 13.43
CA LEU A 106 -4.83 -27.50 13.75
C LEU A 106 -5.86 -26.67 12.97
N ALA A 107 -5.51 -25.42 12.62
CA ALA A 107 -6.45 -24.50 12.00
C ALA A 107 -6.59 -24.76 10.50
N PHE A 108 -5.47 -24.97 9.79
CA PHE A 108 -5.45 -25.05 8.34
C PHE A 108 -5.15 -26.45 7.83
N ASN A 109 -5.95 -26.92 6.85
CA ASN A 109 -5.70 -28.16 6.12
C ASN A 109 -4.92 -27.95 4.81
N HIS A 110 -4.83 -26.67 4.33
CA HIS A 110 -3.93 -26.26 3.26
C HIS A 110 -2.98 -25.20 3.81
N ARG A 111 -1.66 -25.50 3.84
CA ARG A 111 -0.68 -24.63 4.48
C ARG A 111 0.46 -24.32 3.53
N PHE A 112 0.74 -23.04 3.37
CA PHE A 112 1.79 -22.48 2.51
C PHE A 112 2.91 -21.89 3.35
N GLU A 113 4.13 -21.89 2.83
CA GLU A 113 5.25 -21.20 3.45
C GLU A 113 5.00 -19.68 3.48
N SER A 114 5.68 -18.97 4.38
CA SER A 114 5.63 -17.51 4.38
C SER A 114 6.25 -16.94 3.11
N CYS A 115 5.75 -15.80 2.65
CA CYS A 115 6.34 -15.07 1.54
C CYS A 115 7.82 -14.79 1.83
N ARG A 116 8.69 -15.11 0.89
CA ARG A 116 10.12 -14.88 0.99
C ARG A 116 10.49 -13.52 0.41
N ASP A 117 11.67 -13.02 0.77
CA ASP A 117 12.15 -11.72 0.30
C ASP A 117 12.41 -11.68 -1.22
N ASP A 118 12.53 -12.84 -1.86
CA ASP A 118 12.68 -12.99 -3.31
C ASP A 118 11.35 -13.24 -4.05
N GLU A 119 10.22 -13.17 -3.36
CA GLU A 119 8.88 -13.39 -3.90
C GLU A 119 8.03 -12.12 -3.83
N SER A 120 7.12 -11.94 -4.80
CA SER A 120 6.11 -10.89 -4.76
C SER A 120 5.00 -11.26 -3.77
N MET A 121 4.59 -10.33 -2.90
CA MET A 121 3.44 -10.52 -2.00
C MET A 121 2.14 -10.78 -2.78
N THR A 122 1.99 -10.17 -3.94
CA THR A 122 0.83 -10.42 -4.81
C THR A 122 0.81 -11.84 -5.33
N ASP A 123 1.95 -12.34 -5.84
CA ASP A 123 2.06 -13.71 -6.34
C ASP A 123 1.88 -14.73 -5.20
N HIS A 124 2.45 -14.42 -4.02
CA HIS A 124 2.25 -15.23 -2.83
C HIS A 124 0.77 -15.30 -2.42
N ASN A 125 0.04 -14.19 -2.45
CA ASN A 125 -1.39 -14.18 -2.16
C ASN A 125 -2.19 -14.99 -3.20
N LEU A 126 -1.85 -14.87 -4.49
CA LEU A 126 -2.50 -15.64 -5.56
C LEU A 126 -2.24 -17.15 -5.42
N MET A 127 -1.05 -17.56 -4.98
CA MET A 127 -0.71 -18.96 -4.74
C MET A 127 -1.63 -19.63 -3.71
N LEU A 128 -2.16 -18.86 -2.74
CA LEU A 128 -3.12 -19.38 -1.75
C LEU A 128 -4.42 -19.88 -2.39
N LEU A 129 -4.70 -19.51 -3.63
CA LEU A 129 -5.89 -19.97 -4.38
C LEU A 129 -5.71 -21.33 -5.06
N SER A 130 -4.51 -21.88 -5.09
CA SER A 130 -4.21 -23.15 -5.78
C SER A 130 -5.01 -24.36 -5.27
N PRO A 131 -5.35 -24.51 -3.96
CA PRO A 131 -6.23 -25.60 -3.51
C PRO A 131 -7.65 -25.54 -4.09
N LEU A 132 -8.07 -24.38 -4.58
CA LEU A 132 -9.37 -24.17 -5.24
C LEU A 132 -9.30 -24.40 -6.76
N GLY A 133 -8.15 -24.83 -7.28
CA GLY A 133 -7.92 -24.99 -8.71
C GLY A 133 -7.77 -23.68 -9.48
N ILE A 134 -7.58 -22.55 -8.78
CA ILE A 134 -7.41 -21.24 -9.41
C ILE A 134 -5.93 -20.99 -9.64
N CYS A 135 -5.57 -20.85 -10.93
CA CYS A 135 -4.28 -20.32 -11.37
C CYS A 135 -4.55 -18.96 -12.04
N SER A 136 -4.07 -17.89 -11.47
CA SER A 136 -4.35 -16.54 -11.97
C SER A 136 -3.07 -15.73 -12.12
N ASN A 137 -2.99 -14.97 -13.21
CA ASN A 137 -1.97 -13.94 -13.44
C ASN A 137 -2.51 -12.53 -13.16
N GLU A 138 -3.63 -12.44 -12.45
CA GLU A 138 -4.23 -11.17 -12.06
C GLU A 138 -3.30 -10.43 -11.11
N ARG A 139 -2.79 -9.27 -11.52
CA ARG A 139 -1.88 -8.44 -10.71
C ARG A 139 -2.41 -7.03 -10.51
N ALA A 140 -3.57 -6.70 -11.10
CA ALA A 140 -4.17 -5.40 -10.96
C ALA A 140 -4.58 -5.15 -9.50
N ILE A 141 -3.94 -4.18 -8.89
CA ILE A 141 -4.27 -3.70 -7.55
C ILE A 141 -5.42 -2.71 -7.72
N THR A 142 -6.56 -3.00 -7.12
CA THR A 142 -7.80 -2.23 -7.34
C THR A 142 -8.37 -1.70 -6.04
N LEU A 143 -8.92 -0.49 -6.12
CA LEU A 143 -9.74 0.13 -5.08
C LEU A 143 -10.93 0.80 -5.77
N ASN A 144 -12.06 0.90 -5.07
CA ASN A 144 -13.23 1.57 -5.60
C ASN A 144 -13.36 2.98 -5.00
N THR A 145 -12.88 3.99 -5.72
CA THR A 145 -13.13 5.40 -5.42
C THR A 145 -14.13 5.92 -6.46
N THR A 146 -15.26 6.43 -6.01
CA THR A 146 -16.33 6.92 -6.90
C THR A 146 -15.88 8.17 -7.66
N GLU A 147 -16.46 8.40 -8.83
CA GLU A 147 -16.19 9.64 -9.61
C GLU A 147 -16.57 10.90 -8.83
N GLN A 148 -17.62 10.82 -7.97
CA GLN A 148 -18.00 11.93 -7.11
C GLN A 148 -16.91 12.24 -6.08
N GLU A 149 -16.34 11.24 -5.41
CA GLU A 149 -15.25 11.44 -4.45
C GLU A 149 -14.01 12.04 -5.11
N LYS A 150 -13.68 11.60 -6.33
CA LYS A 150 -12.59 12.18 -7.10
C LYS A 150 -12.85 13.62 -7.45
N ALA A 151 -14.08 13.95 -7.92
CA ALA A 151 -14.49 15.30 -8.28
C ALA A 151 -14.54 16.25 -7.08
N ASP A 152 -15.04 15.77 -5.93
CA ASP A 152 -15.09 16.56 -4.70
C ASP A 152 -13.66 16.88 -4.21
N PHE A 153 -12.76 15.88 -4.25
CA PHE A 153 -11.37 16.11 -3.85
C PHE A 153 -10.62 16.99 -4.86
N HIS A 154 -10.91 16.86 -6.16
CA HIS A 154 -10.41 17.76 -7.20
C HIS A 154 -10.79 19.22 -6.91
N SER A 155 -12.07 19.47 -6.60
CA SER A 155 -12.57 20.80 -6.26
C SER A 155 -11.86 21.36 -5.02
N TYR A 156 -11.70 20.53 -3.97
CA TYR A 156 -10.95 20.90 -2.77
C TYR A 156 -9.48 21.27 -3.08
N MET A 157 -8.79 20.47 -3.91
CA MET A 157 -7.41 20.76 -4.31
C MET A 157 -7.34 22.07 -5.10
N LYS A 158 -8.30 22.33 -5.99
CA LYS A 158 -8.40 23.57 -6.75
C LYS A 158 -8.62 24.79 -5.85
N GLU A 159 -9.50 24.69 -4.86
CA GLU A 159 -9.72 25.74 -3.85
C GLU A 159 -8.44 26.02 -3.03
N LYS A 160 -7.58 25.02 -2.83
CA LYS A 160 -6.28 25.16 -2.18
C LYS A 160 -5.18 25.72 -3.09
N GLY A 161 -5.48 25.99 -4.36
CA GLY A 161 -4.58 26.63 -5.29
C GLY A 161 -3.89 25.70 -6.30
N ILE A 162 -4.29 24.43 -6.40
CA ILE A 162 -3.77 23.53 -7.45
C ILE A 162 -4.34 23.95 -8.80
N ASP A 163 -3.44 24.10 -9.76
CA ASP A 163 -3.73 24.33 -11.17
C ASP A 163 -3.59 23.01 -11.94
N PHE A 164 -4.69 22.38 -12.28
CA PHE A 164 -4.71 21.09 -12.98
C PHE A 164 -4.28 21.15 -14.46
N THR A 165 -3.94 22.31 -14.99
CA THR A 165 -3.25 22.41 -16.29
C THR A 165 -1.77 22.05 -16.18
N ARG A 166 -1.25 21.88 -14.96
CA ARG A 166 0.12 21.59 -14.60
C ARG A 166 0.21 20.23 -13.91
N PRO A 167 1.33 19.50 -14.09
CA PRO A 167 1.53 18.23 -13.37
C PRO A 167 1.50 18.41 -11.85
N VAL A 168 0.94 17.40 -11.16
CA VAL A 168 0.86 17.37 -9.70
C VAL A 168 1.57 16.12 -9.18
N MET A 169 2.65 16.30 -8.42
CA MET A 169 3.34 15.24 -7.71
C MET A 169 2.78 15.07 -6.30
N LEU A 170 2.40 13.86 -5.93
CA LEU A 170 2.14 13.49 -4.54
C LEU A 170 3.43 13.04 -3.90
N ALA A 171 3.94 13.76 -2.92
CA ALA A 171 5.24 13.48 -2.30
C ALA A 171 5.09 12.86 -0.91
N GLY A 172 5.55 11.62 -0.75
CA GLY A 172 5.67 10.92 0.54
C GLY A 172 6.99 11.25 1.22
N VAL A 173 7.15 12.47 1.71
CA VAL A 173 8.43 12.97 2.27
C VAL A 173 8.79 12.35 3.61
N THR A 174 7.82 11.77 4.31
CA THR A 174 7.96 11.10 5.61
C THR A 174 7.36 9.70 5.58
N ALA A 175 7.65 8.90 6.59
CA ALA A 175 7.00 7.61 6.82
C ALA A 175 6.70 7.43 8.31
N LYS A 176 5.68 6.60 8.64
CA LYS A 176 5.26 6.33 10.02
C LYS A 176 6.39 5.80 10.92
N LEU A 177 7.27 4.99 10.34
CA LEU A 177 8.43 4.44 11.05
C LEU A 177 9.68 5.18 10.59
N ALA A 178 10.46 5.68 11.54
CA ALA A 178 11.75 6.32 11.26
C ALA A 178 12.65 5.41 10.41
N SER A 179 12.63 4.10 10.67
CA SER A 179 13.35 3.10 9.88
C SER A 179 12.87 2.96 8.43
N LYS A 180 11.79 3.60 8.04
CA LYS A 180 11.28 3.64 6.65
C LYS A 180 11.39 5.04 6.04
N THR A 181 12.01 5.97 6.73
CA THR A 181 12.21 7.34 6.27
C THR A 181 13.64 7.51 5.79
N TRP A 182 13.82 7.79 4.51
CA TRP A 182 15.10 8.16 3.95
C TRP A 182 15.53 9.51 4.51
N ALA A 183 16.84 9.73 4.67
CA ALA A 183 17.40 10.91 5.33
C ALA A 183 16.76 12.22 4.83
N GLU A 184 16.26 13.04 5.77
CA GLU A 184 15.50 14.26 5.48
C GLU A 184 16.33 15.27 4.67
N GLU A 185 17.63 15.36 4.95
CA GLU A 185 18.55 16.24 4.22
C GLU A 185 18.66 15.83 2.75
N ARG A 186 18.73 14.51 2.49
CA ARG A 186 18.80 13.97 1.12
C ARG A 186 17.48 14.17 0.39
N MET A 187 16.33 13.90 1.06
CA MET A 187 15.01 14.15 0.51
C MET A 187 14.83 15.62 0.15
N THR A 188 15.22 16.52 1.06
CA THR A 188 15.19 17.98 0.85
C THR A 188 16.01 18.39 -0.37
N GLU A 189 17.22 17.85 -0.50
CA GLU A 189 18.11 18.20 -1.62
C GLU A 189 17.57 17.69 -2.97
N VAL A 190 17.04 16.47 -3.03
CA VAL A 190 16.40 15.96 -4.26
C VAL A 190 15.19 16.82 -4.64
N LEU A 191 14.34 17.19 -3.69
CA LEU A 191 13.19 18.05 -3.95
C LEU A 191 13.61 19.46 -4.39
N ARG A 192 14.69 20.01 -3.82
CA ARG A 192 15.25 21.31 -4.24
C ARG A 192 15.69 21.27 -5.70
N ARG A 193 16.44 20.24 -6.08
CA ARG A 193 16.86 20.03 -7.48
C ARG A 193 15.64 19.87 -8.40
N PHE A 194 14.65 19.10 -7.96
CA PHE A 194 13.45 18.85 -8.75
C PHE A 194 12.64 20.13 -9.00
N ILE A 195 12.40 20.94 -7.98
CA ILE A 195 11.66 22.21 -8.11
C ILE A 195 12.41 23.18 -9.04
N THR A 196 13.74 23.18 -9.01
CA THR A 196 14.57 24.03 -9.86
C THR A 196 14.52 23.58 -11.32
N ALA A 197 14.60 22.27 -11.56
CA ALA A 197 14.61 21.70 -12.90
C ALA A 197 13.22 21.68 -13.57
N TYR A 198 12.16 21.50 -12.75
CA TYR A 198 10.78 21.36 -13.22
C TYR A 198 9.82 22.33 -12.51
N PRO A 199 9.98 23.65 -12.71
CA PRO A 199 9.19 24.68 -12.02
C PRO A 199 7.69 24.63 -12.37
N GLN A 200 7.29 23.90 -13.40
CA GLN A 200 5.88 23.68 -13.77
C GLN A 200 5.21 22.66 -12.85
N VAL A 201 5.94 21.77 -12.16
CA VAL A 201 5.35 20.73 -11.31
C VAL A 201 4.92 21.32 -9.98
N GLN A 202 3.72 20.96 -9.54
CA GLN A 202 3.18 21.26 -8.22
C GLN A 202 3.36 20.05 -7.32
N ILE A 203 3.69 20.25 -6.06
CA ILE A 203 4.05 19.18 -5.13
C ILE A 203 3.13 19.23 -3.91
N ILE A 204 2.39 18.17 -3.66
CA ILE A 204 1.60 18.02 -2.44
C ILE A 204 2.38 17.11 -1.47
N PHE A 205 2.65 17.60 -0.27
CA PHE A 205 3.24 16.78 0.78
C PHE A 205 2.16 15.93 1.45
N ASN A 206 2.32 14.61 1.39
CA ASN A 206 1.44 13.65 2.06
C ASN A 206 2.12 13.12 3.31
N PHE A 207 1.50 13.33 4.47
CA PHE A 207 1.99 12.91 5.78
C PHE A 207 0.82 12.63 6.72
N ALA A 208 1.08 11.82 7.77
CA ALA A 208 0.12 11.60 8.84
C ALA A 208 0.28 12.67 9.95
N PRO A 209 -0.76 12.89 10.77
CA PRO A 209 -0.65 13.76 11.95
C PRO A 209 0.42 13.27 12.93
N GLY A 210 0.96 14.19 13.75
CA GLY A 210 1.99 13.92 14.73
C GLY A 210 3.40 14.16 14.22
N GLN A 211 4.34 13.26 14.48
CA GLN A 211 5.75 13.45 14.13
C GLN A 211 5.98 13.59 12.61
N GLU A 212 5.24 12.87 11.79
CA GLU A 212 5.33 13.01 10.34
C GLU A 212 4.99 14.44 9.88
N ALA A 213 3.98 15.08 10.49
CA ALA A 213 3.61 16.45 10.17
C ALA A 213 4.70 17.46 10.59
N VAL A 214 5.38 17.19 11.71
CA VAL A 214 6.51 18.03 12.15
C VAL A 214 7.67 17.94 11.15
N ASN A 215 8.06 16.73 10.78
CA ASN A 215 9.15 16.50 9.84
C ASN A 215 8.85 17.06 8.44
N ALA A 216 7.63 16.85 7.95
CA ALA A 216 7.20 17.39 6.65
C ALA A 216 7.23 18.93 6.64
N ARG A 217 6.86 19.56 7.74
CA ARG A 217 6.95 21.02 7.89
C ARG A 217 8.38 21.51 7.92
N CYS A 218 9.27 20.79 8.61
CA CYS A 218 10.70 21.09 8.62
C CYS A 218 11.30 21.06 7.20
N ILE A 219 10.99 20.01 6.43
CA ILE A 219 11.42 19.91 5.02
C ILE A 219 10.85 21.07 4.19
N TYR A 220 9.59 21.45 4.40
CA TYR A 220 8.97 22.57 3.71
C TYR A 220 9.67 23.90 4.00
N GLU A 221 10.04 24.16 5.27
CA GLU A 221 10.81 25.33 5.70
C GLU A 221 12.22 25.35 5.08
N LEU A 222 12.91 24.21 5.08
CA LEU A 222 14.24 24.06 4.45
C LEU A 222 14.21 24.27 2.92
N LEU A 223 13.06 24.07 2.30
CA LEU A 223 12.79 24.37 0.88
C LEU A 223 12.33 25.82 0.66
N GLY A 224 12.45 26.69 1.68
CA GLY A 224 12.09 28.12 1.61
C GLY A 224 10.59 28.36 1.42
N GLN A 225 9.76 27.46 1.89
CA GLN A 225 8.29 27.55 1.74
C GLN A 225 7.87 27.79 0.29
N HIS A 226 8.48 27.05 -0.62
CA HIS A 226 8.36 27.28 -2.06
C HIS A 226 6.91 27.23 -2.51
N ARG A 227 6.48 28.19 -3.34
CA ARG A 227 5.10 28.40 -3.79
C ARG A 227 4.44 27.23 -4.52
N ASN A 228 5.23 26.29 -5.08
CA ASN A 228 4.73 25.10 -5.75
C ASN A 228 4.61 23.91 -4.79
N ILE A 229 4.88 24.09 -3.49
CA ILE A 229 4.70 23.05 -2.48
C ILE A 229 3.46 23.35 -1.65
N PHE A 230 2.55 22.38 -1.60
CA PHE A 230 1.28 22.47 -0.88
C PHE A 230 1.31 21.52 0.33
N ILE A 231 1.43 22.10 1.51
CA ILE A 231 1.42 21.38 2.80
C ILE A 231 0.05 21.41 3.49
N ASN A 232 -0.88 22.21 2.95
CA ASN A 232 -2.22 22.45 3.48
C ASN A 232 -3.33 21.66 2.77
N ILE A 233 -2.98 20.70 1.92
CA ILE A 233 -3.90 19.78 1.28
C ILE A 233 -3.83 18.46 2.02
N GLU A 234 -4.85 18.18 2.83
CA GLU A 234 -4.88 17.03 3.74
C GLU A 234 -5.94 16.01 3.36
N ALA A 235 -5.56 14.75 3.28
CA ALA A 235 -6.50 13.64 3.22
C ALA A 235 -6.82 13.17 4.66
N LYS A 236 -8.03 13.39 5.13
CA LYS A 236 -8.48 13.06 6.50
C LYS A 236 -8.76 11.55 6.70
N SER A 237 -8.78 10.79 5.62
CA SER A 237 -9.00 9.34 5.62
C SER A 237 -8.21 8.68 4.49
N MET A 238 -8.04 7.35 4.58
CA MET A 238 -7.42 6.58 3.51
C MET A 238 -8.21 6.64 2.20
N ARG A 239 -9.53 6.77 2.28
CA ARG A 239 -10.41 6.93 1.12
C ARG A 239 -10.21 8.30 0.46
N GLN A 240 -10.06 9.36 1.24
CA GLN A 240 -9.68 10.68 0.71
C GLN A 240 -8.27 10.68 0.13
N LEU A 241 -7.33 9.91 0.69
CA LEU A 241 -6.00 9.74 0.09
C LEU A 241 -6.09 9.06 -1.28
N ALA A 242 -6.98 8.09 -1.46
CA ALA A 242 -7.23 7.50 -2.78
C ALA A 242 -7.81 8.52 -3.77
N ALA A 243 -8.77 9.35 -3.34
CA ALA A 243 -9.32 10.42 -4.17
C ALA A 243 -8.26 11.48 -4.50
N MET A 244 -7.41 11.87 -3.55
CA MET A 244 -6.27 12.76 -3.79
C MET A 244 -5.30 12.17 -4.80
N ALA A 245 -4.89 10.91 -4.60
CA ALA A 245 -3.97 10.21 -5.48
C ALA A 245 -4.51 10.12 -6.92
N ALA A 246 -5.82 9.85 -7.07
CA ALA A 246 -6.49 9.83 -8.38
C ALA A 246 -6.41 11.16 -9.13
N ASN A 247 -6.25 12.28 -8.43
CA ASN A 247 -6.09 13.62 -8.99
C ASN A 247 -4.63 14.06 -9.15
N CYS A 248 -3.66 13.22 -8.78
CA CYS A 248 -2.24 13.50 -8.97
C CYS A 248 -1.74 12.87 -10.27
N THR A 249 -0.64 13.41 -10.82
CA THR A 249 0.01 12.87 -12.01
C THR A 249 0.88 11.67 -11.64
N PHE A 250 1.65 11.75 -10.56
CA PHE A 250 2.56 10.70 -10.09
C PHE A 250 2.91 10.85 -8.62
N TYR A 251 3.56 9.82 -8.09
CA TYR A 251 4.08 9.79 -6.72
C TYR A 251 5.59 9.71 -6.70
N PHE A 252 6.20 10.43 -5.76
CA PHE A 252 7.59 10.25 -5.36
C PHE A 252 7.72 10.26 -3.84
N GLY A 253 8.53 9.39 -3.26
CA GLY A 253 8.81 9.44 -1.83
C GLY A 253 9.19 8.12 -1.18
N ASN A 254 9.07 8.09 0.15
CA ASN A 254 9.39 6.92 0.96
C ASN A 254 8.42 5.77 0.74
N GLU A 255 8.91 4.56 0.99
CA GLU A 255 8.09 3.36 1.06
C GLU A 255 7.06 3.46 2.19
N GLY A 256 5.82 3.07 1.90
CA GLY A 256 4.75 3.07 2.90
C GLY A 256 3.39 2.69 2.34
N GLY A 257 2.42 2.55 3.23
CA GLY A 257 1.07 2.13 2.84
C GLY A 257 0.37 3.06 1.85
N GLY A 258 0.61 4.38 1.93
CA GLY A 258 0.04 5.36 0.99
C GLY A 258 0.42 5.11 -0.46
N ARG A 259 1.65 4.66 -0.73
CA ARG A 259 2.11 4.32 -2.07
C ARG A 259 1.26 3.23 -2.72
N HIS A 260 0.83 2.21 -1.97
CA HIS A 260 -0.03 1.16 -2.53
C HIS A 260 -1.41 1.69 -2.95
N ILE A 261 -1.92 2.70 -2.24
CA ILE A 261 -3.15 3.41 -2.64
C ILE A 261 -2.92 4.15 -3.97
N VAL A 262 -1.79 4.85 -4.10
CA VAL A 262 -1.43 5.56 -5.35
C VAL A 262 -1.38 4.60 -6.54
N GLN A 263 -0.73 3.46 -6.38
CA GLN A 263 -0.66 2.42 -7.41
C GLN A 263 -2.05 1.88 -7.77
N ALA A 264 -2.92 1.65 -6.75
CA ALA A 264 -4.29 1.20 -6.97
C ALA A 264 -5.16 2.25 -7.70
N MET A 265 -4.77 3.52 -7.66
CA MET A 265 -5.40 4.59 -8.45
C MET A 265 -4.78 4.75 -9.86
N GLY A 266 -3.95 3.82 -10.29
CA GLY A 266 -3.34 3.83 -11.61
C GLY A 266 -2.29 4.93 -11.80
N ARG A 267 -1.70 5.44 -10.71
CA ARG A 267 -0.72 6.53 -10.82
C ARG A 267 0.71 6.02 -10.78
N PRO A 268 1.56 6.47 -11.72
CA PRO A 268 3.00 6.16 -11.71
C PRO A 268 3.64 6.49 -10.36
N SER A 269 4.58 5.68 -9.91
CA SER A 269 5.25 5.91 -8.62
C SER A 269 6.73 5.55 -8.65
N LEU A 270 7.56 6.46 -8.12
CA LEU A 270 8.96 6.22 -7.79
C LEU A 270 9.14 6.22 -6.27
N VAL A 271 9.75 5.16 -5.75
CA VAL A 271 9.82 4.91 -4.30
C VAL A 271 11.25 4.72 -3.85
N VAL A 272 11.64 5.39 -2.78
CA VAL A 272 12.88 5.06 -2.06
C VAL A 272 12.56 3.92 -1.09
N CYS A 273 13.13 2.75 -1.37
CA CYS A 273 12.86 1.53 -0.61
C CYS A 273 13.67 1.50 0.69
N SER A 274 13.02 1.13 1.77
CA SER A 274 13.69 0.90 3.05
C SER A 274 14.47 -0.42 3.03
N PRO A 275 15.66 -0.48 3.64
CA PRO A 275 16.35 -1.74 3.88
C PRO A 275 15.58 -2.77 4.72
N MET A 276 14.56 -2.32 5.44
CA MET A 276 13.69 -3.17 6.27
C MET A 276 12.67 -3.99 5.48
N ALA A 277 12.56 -3.79 4.16
CA ALA A 277 11.57 -4.46 3.36
C ALA A 277 12.11 -4.76 1.95
N SER A 278 11.94 -5.99 1.51
CA SER A 278 12.34 -6.36 0.15
C SER A 278 11.55 -5.56 -0.89
N LYS A 279 12.26 -4.92 -1.81
CA LYS A 279 11.68 -4.25 -2.96
C LYS A 279 10.81 -5.22 -3.78
N LYS A 280 11.30 -6.43 -4.03
CA LYS A 280 10.59 -7.44 -4.82
C LYS A 280 9.28 -7.86 -4.17
N THR A 281 9.26 -7.98 -2.85
CA THR A 281 8.07 -8.38 -2.11
C THR A 281 7.00 -7.27 -2.11
N TRP A 282 7.40 -6.04 -1.87
CA TRP A 282 6.45 -4.94 -1.60
C TRP A 282 6.21 -4.00 -2.77
N LEU A 283 7.00 -4.08 -3.82
CA LEU A 283 6.82 -3.30 -5.03
C LEU A 283 6.54 -4.25 -6.20
N PRO A 284 5.35 -4.86 -6.27
CA PRO A 284 5.03 -5.79 -7.35
C PRO A 284 5.09 -5.04 -8.69
N GLU A 285 5.78 -5.66 -9.63
CA GLU A 285 5.77 -5.21 -11.01
C GLU A 285 4.33 -5.31 -11.54
N ASN A 286 3.91 -4.27 -12.22
CA ASN A 286 2.62 -4.19 -12.87
C ASN A 286 2.84 -3.53 -14.23
N ASP A 287 2.51 -4.23 -15.29
CA ASP A 287 2.68 -3.74 -16.66
C ASP A 287 1.76 -2.56 -16.99
N GLU A 288 0.67 -2.41 -16.22
CA GLU A 288 -0.33 -1.35 -16.44
C GLU A 288 0.05 -0.01 -15.80
N VAL A 289 0.83 -0.04 -14.71
CA VAL A 289 1.17 1.18 -13.94
C VAL A 289 2.68 1.23 -13.72
N LEU A 290 3.33 2.25 -14.28
CA LEU A 290 4.75 2.47 -14.10
C LEU A 290 5.10 2.62 -12.62
N THR A 291 5.71 1.60 -12.03
CA THR A 291 6.13 1.59 -10.63
C THR A 291 7.60 1.23 -10.55
N ARG A 292 8.40 2.09 -9.91
CA ARG A 292 9.83 1.90 -9.73
C ARG A 292 10.24 2.10 -8.28
N GLY A 293 11.24 1.34 -7.85
CA GLY A 293 11.85 1.48 -6.53
C GLY A 293 13.35 1.60 -6.65
N ILE A 294 13.93 2.36 -5.74
CA ILE A 294 15.37 2.47 -5.56
C ILE A 294 15.70 1.79 -4.23
N ALA A 295 16.39 0.67 -4.29
CA ALA A 295 16.84 -0.10 -3.14
C ALA A 295 18.37 -0.15 -3.10
N ALA A 296 18.94 -0.36 -1.92
CA ALA A 296 20.39 -0.53 -1.77
C ALA A 296 20.94 -1.69 -2.64
N THR A 297 20.15 -2.75 -2.80
CA THR A 297 20.49 -3.91 -3.65
C THR A 297 20.52 -3.60 -5.14
N ASP A 298 19.92 -2.52 -5.60
CA ASP A 298 20.04 -2.06 -7.00
C ASP A 298 21.42 -1.41 -7.26
N ILE A 299 22.08 -0.93 -6.18
CA ILE A 299 23.37 -0.23 -6.22
C ILE A 299 24.51 -1.20 -5.95
N ASP A 300 24.36 -2.00 -4.88
CA ASP A 300 25.29 -3.08 -4.54
C ASP A 300 24.51 -4.38 -4.31
N PRO A 301 24.68 -5.42 -5.16
CA PRO A 301 24.03 -6.72 -4.98
C PRO A 301 24.31 -7.39 -3.63
N HIS A 302 25.39 -7.01 -2.94
CA HIS A 302 25.76 -7.52 -1.62
C HIS A 302 25.25 -6.63 -0.47
N ALA A 303 24.45 -5.62 -0.73
CA ALA A 303 23.95 -4.68 0.28
C ALA A 303 23.26 -5.37 1.47
N ASN A 304 22.61 -6.52 1.26
CA ASN A 304 21.97 -7.29 2.33
C ASN A 304 22.94 -7.76 3.44
N THR A 305 24.25 -7.71 3.22
CA THR A 305 25.26 -8.05 4.22
C THR A 305 25.69 -6.85 5.07
N LEU A 306 25.27 -5.65 4.67
CA LEU A 306 25.58 -4.40 5.33
C LEU A 306 24.60 -4.10 6.46
N THR A 307 24.98 -3.22 7.37
CA THR A 307 24.09 -2.68 8.38
C THR A 307 22.99 -1.85 7.72
N TYR A 308 21.92 -1.61 8.46
CA TYR A 308 20.80 -0.80 8.01
C TYR A 308 21.22 0.60 7.55
N GLU A 309 22.08 1.25 8.33
CA GLU A 309 22.60 2.60 8.05
C GLU A 309 23.49 2.62 6.81
N GLU A 310 24.34 1.60 6.64
CA GLU A 310 25.20 1.45 5.46
C GLU A 310 24.37 1.26 4.20
N GLN A 311 23.31 0.41 4.27
CA GLN A 311 22.41 0.22 3.16
C GLN A 311 21.73 1.52 2.73
N TYR A 312 21.19 2.30 3.67
CA TYR A 312 20.63 3.62 3.34
C TYR A 312 21.72 4.61 2.88
N GLY A 313 22.96 4.42 3.34
CA GLY A 313 24.10 5.19 2.89
C GLY A 313 24.34 5.07 1.39
N LEU A 314 24.16 3.87 0.82
CA LEU A 314 24.30 3.59 -0.61
C LEU A 314 23.28 4.36 -1.47
N ILE A 315 22.07 4.58 -0.96
CA ILE A 315 21.03 5.33 -1.68
C ILE A 315 21.36 6.85 -1.57
N THR A 316 22.24 7.31 -2.44
CA THR A 316 22.74 8.70 -2.43
C THR A 316 21.72 9.67 -3.06
N THR A 317 21.86 10.94 -2.76
CA THR A 317 21.08 12.03 -3.39
C THR A 317 21.17 12.01 -4.90
N ASP A 318 22.38 11.78 -5.44
CA ASP A 318 22.61 11.78 -6.90
C ASP A 318 21.93 10.58 -7.57
N CYS A 319 21.98 9.39 -6.95
CA CYS A 319 21.29 8.21 -7.43
C CYS A 319 19.77 8.44 -7.52
N VAL A 320 19.16 8.97 -6.44
CA VAL A 320 17.73 9.25 -6.40
C VAL A 320 17.34 10.38 -7.35
N TRP A 321 18.17 11.41 -7.46
CA TRP A 321 17.97 12.50 -8.41
C TRP A 321 17.95 12.00 -9.86
N GLN A 322 18.94 11.22 -10.27
CA GLN A 322 18.98 10.65 -11.63
C GLN A 322 17.75 9.77 -11.91
N ALA A 323 17.40 8.90 -10.97
CA ALA A 323 16.23 8.05 -11.10
C ALA A 323 14.92 8.85 -11.22
N LEU A 324 14.79 9.96 -10.47
CA LEU A 324 13.62 10.83 -10.53
C LEU A 324 13.53 11.59 -11.85
N GLN A 325 14.66 12.05 -12.40
CA GLN A 325 14.71 12.68 -13.72
C GLN A 325 14.28 11.68 -14.83
N ASP A 326 14.86 10.49 -14.82
CA ASP A 326 14.55 9.46 -15.82
C ASP A 326 13.09 9.01 -15.72
N PHE A 327 12.58 8.89 -14.51
CA PHE A 327 11.19 8.54 -14.24
C PHE A 327 10.23 9.64 -14.73
N TYR A 328 10.47 10.88 -14.38
CA TYR A 328 9.62 12.01 -14.79
C TYR A 328 9.65 12.22 -16.29
N SER A 329 10.81 12.08 -16.95
CA SER A 329 10.92 12.16 -18.40
C SER A 329 10.13 11.08 -19.13
N GLN A 330 9.89 9.91 -18.52
CA GLN A 330 9.00 8.89 -19.07
C GLN A 330 7.52 9.27 -18.92
N ILE A 331 7.16 9.91 -17.81
CA ILE A 331 5.81 10.41 -17.61
C ILE A 331 5.47 11.50 -18.63
N GLU A 332 6.38 12.46 -18.84
CA GLU A 332 6.19 13.56 -19.81
C GLU A 332 5.98 13.09 -21.26
N ARG A 333 6.58 11.95 -21.63
CA ARG A 333 6.40 11.37 -22.99
C ARG A 333 5.07 10.65 -23.18
N ASN A 334 4.41 10.27 -22.07
CA ASN A 334 3.17 9.51 -22.10
C ASN A 334 1.92 10.38 -21.80
N VAL A 335 2.11 11.65 -21.52
CA VAL A 335 1.07 12.69 -21.37
C VAL A 335 1.00 13.55 -22.60
#